data_ba6ce5e7b75c4b26825a4b11dac6e765
#
_entry.id   ba6ce5e7b75c4b26825a4b11dac6e765
#
_cell.length_a   1.000
_cell.length_b   1.000
_cell.length_c   1.000
_cell.angle_alpha   90.00
_cell.angle_beta   90.00
_cell.angle_gamma   90.00
#
_symmetry.space_group_name_H-M   'P 1'
#
loop_
_entity.id
_entity.type
_entity.pdbx_description
1 polymer ?
#
loop_
_entity_poly.entity_id
_entity_poly.type
_entity_poly.pdbx_seq_one_letter_code
_entity_poly.pdbx_strand_id
1 'polypeptide(L)'
;MAADPPDTPMLTLVLGGTRSGKSRYAETLLGPLPKPWLYIATAQAFDEEMRARIAEHRGRRGPEWETVEAPLDLPAALLRARHRPVLVDCLTLWLSNLILGERDLEAAAVALETALAQRSAPAVLVSNEVGLGIVPENALARRFRDAAG
;
A
#
# COMPACT_ATOMS: atom_id res chain seq x y z
N MET A 1 -4.54 1.93 -28.43
CA MET A 1 -4.35 2.54 -27.14
C MET A 1 -4.64 1.54 -26.03
N ALA A 2 -3.65 1.25 -25.25
CA ALA A 2 -3.84 0.32 -24.14
C ALA A 2 -4.49 1.03 -22.97
N ALA A 3 -5.80 0.97 -22.90
CA ALA A 3 -6.51 1.47 -21.75
C ALA A 3 -6.48 0.41 -20.66
N ASP A 4 -6.55 0.82 -19.42
CA ASP A 4 -6.76 -0.11 -18.32
C ASP A 4 -8.07 -0.85 -18.57
N PRO A 5 -8.17 -2.10 -18.11
CA PRO A 5 -9.45 -2.80 -18.19
C PRO A 5 -10.55 -1.94 -17.60
N PRO A 6 -11.72 -1.84 -18.28
CA PRO A 6 -12.78 -0.95 -17.80
C PRO A 6 -13.22 -1.26 -16.37
N ASP A 7 -12.98 -2.49 -15.91
CA ASP A 7 -13.39 -2.94 -14.59
C ASP A 7 -12.35 -2.75 -13.51
N THR A 8 -11.18 -2.21 -13.86
CA THR A 8 -10.11 -2.02 -12.86
C THR A 8 -10.39 -0.78 -12.03
N PRO A 9 -10.68 -0.92 -10.73
CA PRO A 9 -10.88 0.26 -9.89
C PRO A 9 -9.57 1.00 -9.67
N MET A 10 -9.67 2.31 -9.51
CA MET A 10 -8.50 3.14 -9.23
C MET A 10 -7.94 2.93 -7.83
N LEU A 11 -8.76 2.44 -6.93
CA LEU A 11 -8.34 2.16 -5.56
C LEU A 11 -8.98 0.85 -5.10
N THR A 12 -8.13 -0.08 -4.67
CA THR A 12 -8.59 -1.35 -4.12
C THR A 12 -7.94 -1.55 -2.75
N LEU A 13 -8.74 -1.89 -1.77
CA LEU A 13 -8.26 -2.21 -0.43
C LEU A 13 -8.38 -3.71 -0.22
N VAL A 14 -7.25 -4.37 0.03
CA VAL A 14 -7.20 -5.81 0.28
C VAL A 14 -6.99 -6.05 1.77
N LEU A 15 -8.01 -6.61 2.42
CA LEU A 15 -7.99 -6.89 3.85
C LEU A 15 -7.81 -8.37 4.09
N GLY A 16 -7.14 -8.71 5.18
CA GLY A 16 -6.99 -10.10 5.58
C GLY A 16 -6.07 -10.24 6.76
N GLY A 17 -6.14 -11.38 7.42
CA GLY A 17 -5.27 -11.67 8.55
C GLY A 17 -3.85 -11.95 8.08
N THR A 18 -2.94 -12.00 9.04
CA THR A 18 -1.56 -12.41 8.79
C THR A 18 -1.58 -13.81 8.18
N ARG A 19 -0.78 -14.04 7.15
CA ARG A 19 -0.67 -15.33 6.47
C ARG A 19 -1.94 -15.76 5.72
N SER A 20 -2.78 -14.82 5.35
CA SER A 20 -4.00 -15.13 4.59
C SER A 20 -3.75 -15.21 3.07
N GLY A 21 -2.53 -14.92 2.63
CA GLY A 21 -2.23 -14.87 1.19
C GLY A 21 -2.67 -13.58 0.53
N LYS A 22 -3.04 -12.57 1.33
CA LYS A 22 -3.55 -11.31 0.77
C LYS A 22 -2.54 -10.56 -0.08
N SER A 23 -1.24 -10.63 0.28
CA SER A 23 -0.21 -9.96 -0.51
C SER A 23 -0.07 -10.56 -1.88
N ARG A 24 -0.12 -11.89 -1.99
CA ARG A 24 -0.11 -12.58 -3.28
C ARG A 24 -1.33 -12.25 -4.10
N TYR A 25 -2.48 -12.26 -3.46
CA TYR A 25 -3.73 -11.89 -4.14
C TYR A 25 -3.64 -10.45 -4.66
N ALA A 26 -3.15 -9.54 -3.82
CA ALA A 26 -2.99 -8.15 -4.23
C ALA A 26 -2.06 -8.00 -5.42
N GLU A 27 -0.97 -8.77 -5.45
CA GLU A 27 -0.05 -8.75 -6.60
C GLU A 27 -0.74 -9.19 -7.88
N THR A 28 -1.64 -10.16 -7.80
CA THR A 28 -2.35 -10.63 -8.99
C THR A 28 -3.26 -9.55 -9.58
N LEU A 29 -3.73 -8.62 -8.76
CA LEU A 29 -4.58 -7.54 -9.23
C LEU A 29 -3.84 -6.57 -10.16
N LEU A 30 -2.52 -6.54 -10.06
CA LEU A 30 -1.69 -5.68 -10.91
C LEU A 30 -1.32 -6.35 -12.23
N GLY A 31 -1.53 -7.67 -12.33
CA GLY A 31 -1.13 -8.42 -13.51
C GLY A 31 -1.60 -7.85 -14.84
N PRO A 32 -2.89 -7.45 -14.99
CA PRO A 32 -3.37 -6.90 -16.26
C PRO A 32 -2.95 -5.44 -16.51
N LEU A 33 -2.30 -4.80 -15.57
CA LEU A 33 -1.97 -3.38 -15.67
C LEU A 33 -0.60 -3.16 -16.34
N PRO A 34 -0.37 -1.96 -16.89
CA PRO A 34 0.91 -1.67 -17.54
C PRO A 34 2.10 -1.78 -16.58
N LYS A 35 3.18 -2.38 -17.06
CA LYS A 35 4.44 -2.50 -16.33
C LYS A 35 5.31 -1.28 -16.57
N PRO A 36 6.28 -0.97 -15.71
CA PRO A 36 6.59 -1.68 -14.47
C PRO A 36 5.64 -1.28 -13.34
N TRP A 37 5.40 -2.23 -12.44
CA TRP A 37 4.57 -2.00 -11.26
C TRP A 37 5.45 -1.56 -10.11
N LEU A 38 4.91 -0.69 -9.25
CA LEU A 38 5.64 -0.23 -8.08
C LEU A 38 5.15 -0.94 -6.82
N TYR A 39 6.09 -1.48 -6.06
CA TYR A 39 5.81 -2.06 -4.75
C TYR A 39 6.33 -1.10 -3.70
N ILE A 40 5.43 -0.55 -2.89
CA ILE A 40 5.82 0.33 -1.79
C ILE A 40 5.79 -0.47 -0.50
N ALA A 41 6.96 -0.66 0.08
CA ALA A 41 7.12 -1.37 1.34
C ALA A 41 7.15 -0.38 2.49
N THR A 42 6.30 -0.61 3.50
CA THR A 42 6.22 0.27 4.66
C THR A 42 6.92 -0.32 5.88
N ALA A 43 7.42 -1.54 5.78
CA ALA A 43 8.11 -2.18 6.90
C ALA A 43 9.42 -1.47 7.21
N GLN A 44 9.72 -1.37 8.51
CA GLN A 44 11.01 -0.87 8.97
C GLN A 44 11.84 -2.04 9.44
N ALA A 45 13.12 -2.06 9.05
CA ALA A 45 14.03 -3.13 9.44
C ALA A 45 14.71 -2.76 10.75
N PHE A 46 14.13 -3.18 11.86
CA PHE A 46 14.68 -2.89 13.18
C PHE A 46 15.78 -3.85 13.60
N ASP A 47 15.86 -5.03 12.97
CA ASP A 47 16.89 -6.03 13.30
C ASP A 47 17.27 -6.84 12.06
N GLU A 48 18.27 -7.71 12.22
CA GLU A 48 18.79 -8.53 11.12
C GLU A 48 17.75 -9.50 10.58
N GLU A 49 16.93 -10.08 11.46
CA GLU A 49 15.91 -11.01 11.03
C GLU A 49 14.89 -10.33 10.14
N MET A 50 14.47 -9.13 10.50
CA MET A 50 13.54 -8.35 9.70
C MET A 50 14.15 -7.95 8.36
N ARG A 51 15.43 -7.57 8.35
CA ARG A 51 16.14 -7.24 7.12
C ARG A 51 16.19 -8.44 6.18
N ALA A 52 16.44 -9.62 6.72
CA ALA A 52 16.49 -10.84 5.92
C ALA A 52 15.13 -11.14 5.29
N ARG A 53 14.05 -10.96 6.04
CA ARG A 53 12.70 -11.16 5.53
C ARG A 53 12.36 -10.17 4.42
N ILE A 54 12.70 -8.92 4.61
CA ILE A 54 12.46 -7.88 3.60
C ILE A 54 13.22 -8.22 2.32
N ALA A 55 14.48 -8.60 2.45
CA ALA A 55 15.31 -8.95 1.30
C ALA A 55 14.76 -10.17 0.56
N GLU A 56 14.29 -11.17 1.29
CA GLU A 56 13.71 -12.36 0.70
C GLU A 56 12.44 -12.04 -0.08
N HIS A 57 11.54 -11.23 0.50
CA HIS A 57 10.33 -10.81 -0.17
C HIS A 57 10.62 -9.99 -1.42
N ARG A 58 11.62 -9.13 -1.35
CA ARG A 58 12.04 -8.33 -2.48
C ARG A 58 12.59 -9.22 -3.61
N GLY A 59 13.36 -10.24 -3.25
CA GLY A 59 13.95 -11.16 -4.21
C GLY A 59 12.95 -12.05 -4.92
N ARG A 60 11.77 -12.25 -4.35
CA ARG A 60 10.73 -13.07 -4.97
C ARG A 60 10.00 -12.36 -6.10
N ARG A 61 10.01 -11.05 -6.08
CA ARG A 61 9.33 -10.31 -7.14
C ARG A 61 10.19 -10.27 -8.38
N GLY A 62 9.55 -10.47 -9.53
CA GLY A 62 10.25 -10.48 -10.80
C GLY A 62 10.68 -9.09 -11.26
N PRO A 63 11.30 -9.01 -12.44
CA PRO A 63 11.82 -7.74 -12.95
C PRO A 63 10.75 -6.72 -13.31
N GLU A 64 9.49 -7.12 -13.37
CA GLU A 64 8.36 -6.21 -13.62
C GLU A 64 8.10 -5.27 -12.44
N TRP A 65 8.64 -5.59 -11.28
CA TRP A 65 8.43 -4.83 -10.07
C TRP A 65 9.62 -3.95 -9.75
N GLU A 66 9.31 -2.73 -9.36
CA GLU A 66 10.27 -1.84 -8.73
C GLU A 66 9.85 -1.65 -7.28
N THR A 67 10.79 -1.70 -6.35
CA THR A 67 10.48 -1.58 -4.92
C THR A 67 10.98 -0.25 -4.37
N VAL A 68 10.11 0.42 -3.63
CA VAL A 68 10.44 1.64 -2.91
C VAL A 68 10.08 1.44 -1.44
N GLU A 69 10.96 1.86 -0.56
CA GLU A 69 10.69 1.81 0.87
C GLU A 69 10.17 3.15 1.34
N ALA A 70 9.01 3.15 1.98
CA ALA A 70 8.37 4.37 2.48
C ALA A 70 7.72 4.09 3.83
N PRO A 71 8.51 3.94 4.89
CA PRO A 71 7.95 3.63 6.21
C PRO A 71 7.11 4.76 6.79
N LEU A 72 7.38 6.01 6.44
CA LEU A 72 6.65 7.17 6.95
C LEU A 72 6.04 8.02 5.84
N ASP A 73 6.76 8.21 4.75
CA ASP A 73 6.38 9.15 3.70
C ASP A 73 5.59 8.50 2.56
N LEU A 74 4.63 7.65 2.92
CA LEU A 74 3.80 6.94 1.95
C LEU A 74 3.07 7.89 0.98
N PRO A 75 2.41 8.96 1.45
CA PRO A 75 1.73 9.85 0.52
C PRO A 75 2.65 10.45 -0.55
N ALA A 76 3.85 10.85 -0.15
CA ALA A 76 4.83 11.40 -1.10
C ALA A 76 5.26 10.36 -2.13
N ALA A 77 5.48 9.11 -1.70
CA ALA A 77 5.85 8.03 -2.61
C ALA A 77 4.75 7.77 -3.64
N LEU A 78 3.49 7.78 -3.19
CA LEU A 78 2.35 7.60 -4.08
C LEU A 78 2.23 8.71 -5.11
N LEU A 79 2.51 9.95 -4.72
CA LEU A 79 2.46 11.08 -5.64
C LEU A 79 3.58 11.05 -6.66
N ARG A 80 4.79 10.68 -6.24
CA ARG A 80 5.92 10.57 -7.16
C ARG A 80 5.67 9.55 -8.26
N ALA A 81 4.91 8.51 -7.96
CA ALA A 81 4.61 7.44 -8.90
C ALA A 81 3.14 7.47 -9.36
N ARG A 82 2.55 8.65 -9.44
CA ARG A 82 1.10 8.79 -9.68
C ARG A 82 0.62 8.20 -10.99
N HIS A 83 1.50 8.01 -11.95
CA HIS A 83 1.13 7.45 -13.26
C HIS A 83 1.41 5.95 -13.39
N ARG A 84 1.86 5.32 -12.33
CA ARG A 84 2.22 3.90 -12.35
C ARG A 84 1.29 3.10 -11.43
N PRO A 85 0.92 1.87 -11.83
CA PRO A 85 0.21 0.99 -10.92
C PRO A 85 1.08 0.70 -9.69
N VAL A 86 0.46 0.71 -8.52
CA VAL A 86 1.20 0.57 -7.27
C VAL A 86 0.49 -0.38 -6.32
N LEU A 87 1.29 -1.14 -5.58
CA LEU A 87 0.83 -1.93 -4.46
C LEU A 87 1.52 -1.43 -3.20
N VAL A 88 0.75 -1.15 -2.17
CA VAL A 88 1.28 -0.73 -0.87
C VAL A 88 1.15 -1.88 0.11
N ASP A 89 2.25 -2.33 0.67
CA ASP A 89 2.26 -3.41 1.66
C ASP A 89 3.03 -2.93 2.90
N CYS A 90 2.37 -2.54 3.97
CA CYS A 90 0.93 -2.49 4.16
C CYS A 90 0.55 -1.25 4.97
N LEU A 91 -0.73 -0.91 4.96
CA LEU A 91 -1.22 0.26 5.70
C LEU A 91 -1.08 0.09 7.20
N THR A 92 -1.26 -1.13 7.71
CA THR A 92 -1.16 -1.41 9.14
C THR A 92 0.22 -1.05 9.68
N LEU A 93 1.27 -1.47 8.98
CA LEU A 93 2.63 -1.14 9.38
C LEU A 93 2.91 0.35 9.26
N TRP A 94 2.37 0.98 8.23
CA TRP A 94 2.52 2.42 8.08
C TRP A 94 1.91 3.16 9.27
N LEU A 95 0.70 2.80 9.67
CA LEU A 95 0.05 3.40 10.83
C LEU A 95 0.85 3.16 12.11
N SER A 96 1.38 1.94 12.28
CA SER A 96 2.24 1.64 13.43
C SER A 96 3.48 2.52 13.46
N ASN A 97 4.10 2.73 12.31
CA ASN A 97 5.28 3.58 12.20
C ASN A 97 4.96 5.02 12.58
N LEU A 98 3.79 5.52 12.16
CA LEU A 98 3.35 6.86 12.51
C LEU A 98 3.12 7.01 14.01
N ILE A 99 2.49 6.00 14.61
CA ILE A 99 2.23 6.02 16.05
C ILE A 99 3.55 6.00 16.83
N LEU A 100 4.48 5.13 16.45
CA LEU A 100 5.78 5.06 17.09
C LEU A 100 6.58 6.36 16.93
N GLY A 101 6.42 7.03 15.81
CA GLY A 101 7.07 8.31 15.54
C GLY A 101 6.31 9.51 16.07
N GLU A 102 5.23 9.30 16.82
CA GLU A 102 4.39 10.35 17.38
C GLU A 102 3.91 11.37 16.33
N ARG A 103 3.56 10.83 15.12
CA ARG A 103 3.07 11.66 14.03
C ARG A 103 1.58 11.90 14.16
N ASP A 104 1.12 12.98 13.54
CA ASP A 104 -0.31 13.34 13.52
C ASP A 104 -1.04 12.40 12.55
N LEU A 105 -1.85 11.49 13.09
CA LEU A 105 -2.57 10.50 12.30
C LEU A 105 -3.63 11.12 11.41
N GLU A 106 -4.29 12.17 11.89
CA GLU A 106 -5.31 12.84 11.09
C GLU A 106 -4.69 13.55 9.88
N ALA A 107 -3.59 14.24 10.11
CA ALA A 107 -2.88 14.90 9.02
C ALA A 107 -2.36 13.87 7.99
N ALA A 108 -1.86 12.73 8.49
CA ALA A 108 -1.37 11.66 7.63
C ALA A 108 -2.50 11.07 6.78
N ALA A 109 -3.68 10.89 7.39
CA ALA A 109 -4.84 10.37 6.65
C ALA A 109 -5.27 11.31 5.54
N VAL A 110 -5.31 12.61 5.82
CA VAL A 110 -5.65 13.61 4.82
C VAL A 110 -4.61 13.61 3.69
N ALA A 111 -3.33 13.55 4.03
CA ALA A 111 -2.27 13.51 3.02
C ALA A 111 -2.39 12.28 2.13
N LEU A 112 -2.73 11.12 2.72
CA LEU A 112 -2.89 9.89 1.94
C LEU A 112 -4.09 9.99 1.01
N GLU A 113 -5.23 10.48 1.49
CA GLU A 113 -6.41 10.66 0.65
C GLU A 113 -6.12 11.61 -0.51
N THR A 114 -5.44 12.70 -0.23
CA THR A 114 -5.08 13.67 -1.26
C THR A 114 -4.17 13.06 -2.31
N ALA A 115 -3.16 12.30 -1.87
CA ALA A 115 -2.24 11.63 -2.78
C ALA A 115 -2.96 10.63 -3.67
N LEU A 116 -3.86 9.83 -3.08
CA LEU A 116 -4.61 8.83 -3.84
C LEU A 116 -5.54 9.48 -4.86
N ALA A 117 -6.15 10.60 -4.51
CA ALA A 117 -7.06 11.32 -5.41
C ALA A 117 -6.33 11.92 -6.62
N GLN A 118 -5.05 12.18 -6.51
CA GLN A 118 -4.27 12.80 -7.58
C GLN A 118 -3.56 11.79 -8.49
N ARG A 119 -3.77 10.51 -8.26
CA ARG A 119 -3.13 9.48 -9.06
C ARG A 119 -3.92 9.23 -10.34
N SER A 120 -3.22 8.86 -11.40
CA SER A 120 -3.84 8.50 -12.68
C SER A 120 -3.72 7.01 -13.00
N ALA A 121 -3.12 6.23 -12.11
CA ALA A 121 -3.01 4.78 -12.26
C ALA A 121 -3.55 4.09 -11.01
N PRO A 122 -4.02 2.84 -11.13
CA PRO A 122 -4.60 2.13 -9.98
C PRO A 122 -3.63 1.92 -8.82
N ALA A 123 -4.16 1.97 -7.61
CA ALA A 123 -3.42 1.66 -6.39
C ALA A 123 -4.14 0.54 -5.64
N VAL A 124 -3.36 -0.46 -5.21
CA VAL A 124 -3.86 -1.55 -4.38
C VAL A 124 -3.20 -1.40 -3.01
N LEU A 125 -4.03 -1.27 -1.97
CA LEU A 125 -3.54 -1.11 -0.61
C LEU A 125 -3.84 -2.37 0.18
N VAL A 126 -2.80 -2.95 0.77
CA VAL A 126 -2.93 -4.13 1.61
C VAL A 126 -2.98 -3.69 3.07
N SER A 127 -3.91 -4.25 3.82
CA SER A 127 -4.04 -3.97 5.25
C SER A 127 -4.32 -5.26 6.01
N ASN A 128 -3.66 -5.42 7.15
CA ASN A 128 -3.91 -6.56 8.02
C ASN A 128 -5.18 -6.32 8.83
N GLU A 129 -6.04 -7.33 8.90
CA GLU A 129 -7.12 -7.34 9.87
C GLU A 129 -6.53 -7.74 11.21
N VAL A 130 -6.13 -6.76 11.99
CA VAL A 130 -5.66 -7.04 13.33
C VAL A 130 -6.87 -6.90 14.22
N GLY A 131 -7.23 -7.95 14.92
CA GLY A 131 -8.38 -7.92 15.79
C GLY A 131 -8.17 -7.09 17.04
N LEU A 132 -7.46 -6.01 16.95
CA LEU A 132 -7.13 -5.18 18.09
C LEU A 132 -8.00 -3.93 18.22
N GLY A 133 -9.08 -3.87 17.45
CA GLY A 133 -9.96 -2.73 17.52
C GLY A 133 -9.22 -1.43 17.26
N ILE A 134 -8.32 -1.43 16.31
CA ILE A 134 -7.53 -0.25 16.00
C ILE A 134 -8.45 0.74 15.32
N VAL A 135 -8.98 1.64 16.11
CA VAL A 135 -9.91 2.67 15.64
C VAL A 135 -9.34 3.48 14.48
N PRO A 136 -8.05 3.88 14.51
CA PRO A 136 -7.48 4.61 13.36
C PRO A 136 -7.52 3.84 12.06
N GLU A 137 -7.25 2.52 12.09
CA GLU A 137 -7.29 1.71 10.89
C GLU A 137 -8.69 1.59 10.32
N ASN A 138 -9.68 1.38 11.20
CA ASN A 138 -11.09 1.29 10.77
C ASN A 138 -11.59 2.61 10.20
N ALA A 139 -11.22 3.71 10.83
CA ALA A 139 -11.59 5.03 10.35
C ALA A 139 -10.96 5.31 8.99
N LEU A 140 -9.69 4.95 8.81
CA LEU A 140 -8.97 5.13 7.58
C LEU A 140 -9.60 4.32 6.44
N ALA A 141 -9.94 3.07 6.72
CA ALA A 141 -10.60 2.20 5.74
C ALA A 141 -11.94 2.77 5.30
N ARG A 142 -12.71 3.34 6.23
CA ARG A 142 -13.99 3.97 5.90
C ARG A 142 -13.80 5.20 5.02
N ARG A 143 -12.79 6.01 5.34
CA ARG A 143 -12.48 7.21 4.55
C ARG A 143 -12.12 6.83 3.11
N PHE A 144 -11.36 5.77 2.94
CA PHE A 144 -11.00 5.29 1.61
C PHE A 144 -12.22 4.81 0.84
N ARG A 145 -13.11 4.08 1.47
CA ARG A 145 -14.32 3.63 0.81
C ARG A 145 -15.20 4.80 0.39
N ASP A 146 -15.31 5.80 1.23
CA ASP A 146 -16.10 6.99 0.92
C ASP A 146 -15.46 7.77 -0.22
N ALA A 147 -14.15 7.89 -0.23
CA ALA A 147 -13.44 8.58 -1.31
C ALA A 147 -13.50 7.83 -2.64
N ALA A 148 -13.50 6.50 -2.59
CA ALA A 148 -13.53 5.67 -3.79
C ALA A 148 -14.95 5.49 -4.32
N GLY A 149 -15.94 5.63 -3.45
CA GLY A 149 -17.32 5.48 -3.82
C GLY A 149 -17.94 6.70 -4.39
#